data_d3e03808cb7e225846f4e840099e5fe9
#
_entry.id   d3e03808cb7e225846f4e840099e5fe9
#
_cell.length_a   1.000
_cell.length_b   1.000
_cell.length_c   1.000
_cell.angle_alpha   90.00
_cell.angle_beta   90.00
_cell.angle_gamma   90.00
#
_symmetry.space_group_name_H-M   'P 1'
#
loop_
_entity.id
_entity.type
_entity.pdbx_description
1 polymer ?
#
loop_
_entity_poly.entity_id
_entity_poly.type
_entity_poly.pdbx_seq_one_letter_code
_entity_poly.pdbx_strand_id
1 'polypeptide(L)'
;MKIAVCFFGLSRSLATTHESIARNVIEPCRRRGETVTLAHLYQQARIQSARSGENAELDPHDYRLLELDAVTLCFTVPPQLGGILEDMKPHGDAWNNDFSSLSNLIRQLYSLSAAFRMAQWHDPDIVLFCRPDLIYHDSLEPVLEALVQETRDMVALPDWHHWKTGYNDRFALCRGPKAAQAYAERLNVVHDYVAAKRKALHSERLLRFALERAKIPAMVFPQRASRVRAGGLLVEEDFRKSKTTRLPYLQASLSEAPAT
;
A
#
# COMPACT_ATOMS: atom_id res chain seq x y z
N MET A 1 11.05 10.21 17.14
CA MET A 1 10.50 9.10 16.34
C MET A 1 10.68 9.43 14.88
N LYS A 2 11.11 8.48 14.08
CA LYS A 2 11.31 8.63 12.64
C LYS A 2 10.19 7.93 11.87
N ILE A 3 9.62 8.61 10.89
CA ILE A 3 8.50 8.11 10.08
C ILE A 3 8.88 8.20 8.61
N ALA A 4 8.71 7.11 7.85
CA ALA A 4 8.85 7.13 6.41
C ALA A 4 7.49 6.98 5.73
N VAL A 5 7.16 7.88 4.82
CA VAL A 5 5.99 7.78 3.95
C VAL A 5 6.46 7.34 2.57
N CYS A 6 6.09 6.12 2.17
CA CYS A 6 6.52 5.46 0.95
C CYS A 6 5.40 5.42 -0.08
N PHE A 7 5.50 6.19 -1.13
CA PHE A 7 4.60 6.09 -2.29
C PHE A 7 5.13 5.09 -3.30
N PHE A 8 4.23 4.27 -3.86
CA PHE A 8 4.62 3.22 -4.80
C PHE A 8 3.57 2.98 -5.90
N GLY A 9 4.02 2.47 -7.03
CA GLY A 9 3.18 2.09 -8.15
C GLY A 9 3.18 3.11 -9.29
N LEU A 10 2.02 3.42 -9.83
CA LEU A 10 1.83 4.34 -10.94
C LEU A 10 1.24 5.65 -10.44
N SER A 11 1.88 6.77 -10.76
CA SER A 11 1.26 8.07 -10.61
C SER A 11 0.35 8.34 -11.82
N ARG A 12 -0.94 8.54 -11.58
CA ARG A 12 -1.94 8.70 -12.66
C ARG A 12 -3.07 9.66 -12.32
N SER A 13 -3.10 10.18 -11.11
CA SER A 13 -4.21 10.99 -10.63
C SER A 13 -3.81 11.97 -9.53
N LEU A 14 -2.53 12.28 -9.41
CA LEU A 14 -2.02 13.17 -8.37
C LEU A 14 -2.61 14.58 -8.45
N ALA A 15 -2.96 15.06 -9.63
CA ALA A 15 -3.70 16.32 -9.76
C ALA A 15 -5.00 16.36 -8.92
N THR A 16 -5.62 15.19 -8.66
CA THR A 16 -6.84 15.08 -7.87
C THR A 16 -6.56 14.64 -6.41
N THR A 17 -5.49 13.89 -6.17
CA THR A 17 -5.29 13.21 -4.88
C THR A 17 -4.30 13.92 -3.95
N HIS A 18 -3.39 14.76 -4.48
CA HIS A 18 -2.26 15.32 -3.73
C HIS A 18 -2.67 16.12 -2.48
N GLU A 19 -3.73 16.94 -2.56
CA GLU A 19 -4.18 17.73 -1.42
C GLU A 19 -4.66 16.85 -0.25
N SER A 20 -5.39 15.76 -0.57
CA SER A 20 -5.84 14.82 0.45
C SER A 20 -4.68 14.03 1.05
N ILE A 21 -3.66 13.71 0.24
CA ILE A 21 -2.42 13.07 0.69
C ILE A 21 -1.66 14.00 1.62
N ALA A 22 -1.47 15.25 1.24
CA ALA A 22 -0.79 16.23 2.08
C ALA A 22 -1.48 16.36 3.44
N ARG A 23 -2.79 16.67 3.45
CA ARG A 23 -3.58 16.93 4.66
C ARG A 23 -3.77 15.71 5.56
N ASN A 24 -4.09 14.55 4.97
CA ASN A 24 -4.55 13.37 5.73
C ASN A 24 -3.45 12.31 5.97
N VAL A 25 -2.31 12.40 5.26
CA VAL A 25 -1.19 11.46 5.39
C VAL A 25 0.09 12.15 5.84
N ILE A 26 0.61 13.13 5.06
CA ILE A 26 1.94 13.70 5.29
C ILE A 26 1.95 14.61 6.52
N GLU A 27 1.01 15.56 6.63
CA GLU A 27 0.92 16.47 7.77
C GLU A 27 0.73 15.73 9.11
N PRO A 28 -0.13 14.71 9.25
CA PRO A 28 -0.20 13.90 10.45
C PRO A 28 1.15 13.26 10.84
N CYS A 29 1.92 12.76 9.86
CA CYS A 29 3.24 12.21 10.12
C CYS A 29 4.21 13.29 10.65
N ARG A 30 4.26 14.44 9.99
CA ARG A 30 5.11 15.58 10.38
C ARG A 30 4.81 16.10 11.79
N ARG A 31 3.54 16.04 12.22
CA ARG A 31 3.17 16.40 13.60
C ARG A 31 3.65 15.39 14.64
N ARG A 32 3.89 14.14 14.26
CA ARG A 32 4.25 13.04 15.18
C ARG A 32 5.75 12.72 15.24
N GLY A 33 6.53 13.14 14.25
CA GLY A 33 7.97 12.90 14.26
C GLY A 33 8.72 13.43 13.05
N GLU A 34 10.01 13.18 13.04
CA GLU A 34 10.86 13.40 11.87
C GLU A 34 10.34 12.54 10.71
N THR A 35 9.91 13.19 9.64
CA THR A 35 9.23 12.51 8.54
C THR A 35 10.02 12.65 7.25
N VAL A 36 10.25 11.54 6.56
CA VAL A 36 10.79 11.48 5.21
C VAL A 36 9.73 10.97 4.24
N THR A 37 9.60 11.62 3.09
CA THR A 37 8.65 11.28 2.03
C THR A 37 9.39 10.73 0.82
N LEU A 38 9.12 9.49 0.47
CA LEU A 38 9.86 8.72 -0.53
C LEU A 38 8.91 8.15 -1.58
N ALA A 39 9.37 8.02 -2.82
CA ALA A 39 8.57 7.40 -3.85
C ALA A 39 9.39 6.53 -4.81
N HIS A 40 8.84 5.38 -5.18
CA HIS A 40 9.25 4.62 -6.36
C HIS A 40 8.05 4.51 -7.29
N LEU A 41 8.10 5.18 -8.44
CA LEU A 41 6.96 5.33 -9.34
C LEU A 41 7.31 4.88 -10.76
N TYR A 42 6.40 4.11 -11.35
CA TYR A 42 6.45 3.85 -12.78
C TYR A 42 6.01 5.09 -13.56
N GLN A 43 6.75 5.38 -14.62
CA GLN A 43 6.43 6.44 -15.57
C GLN A 43 5.94 5.83 -16.87
N GLN A 44 4.79 6.28 -17.33
CA GLN A 44 4.25 5.94 -18.65
C GLN A 44 3.44 7.11 -19.20
N ALA A 45 3.51 7.32 -20.51
CA ALA A 45 2.81 8.44 -21.16
C ALA A 45 1.30 8.21 -21.28
N ARG A 46 0.84 6.96 -21.25
CA ARG A 46 -0.57 6.60 -21.43
C ARG A 46 -0.93 5.38 -20.59
N ILE A 47 -2.13 5.37 -20.07
CA ILE A 47 -2.73 4.17 -19.46
C ILE A 47 -3.84 3.64 -20.36
N GLN A 48 -3.84 2.31 -20.58
CA GLN A 48 -4.93 1.61 -21.23
C GLN A 48 -5.25 0.36 -20.41
N SER A 49 -6.47 0.25 -19.92
CA SER A 49 -6.91 -0.86 -19.09
C SER A 49 -8.39 -1.17 -19.34
N ALA A 50 -8.66 -2.27 -20.02
CA ALA A 50 -10.03 -2.73 -20.27
C ALA A 50 -10.79 -3.01 -18.97
N ARG A 51 -10.11 -3.54 -17.94
CA ARG A 51 -10.71 -3.87 -16.64
C ARG A 51 -11.21 -2.63 -15.88
N SER A 52 -10.50 -1.53 -15.95
CA SER A 52 -10.85 -0.30 -15.25
C SER A 52 -11.52 0.75 -16.14
N GLY A 53 -11.67 0.45 -17.43
CA GLY A 53 -12.21 1.39 -18.42
C GLY A 53 -11.30 2.59 -18.67
N GLU A 54 -10.02 2.52 -18.25
CA GLU A 54 -9.09 3.64 -18.40
C GLU A 54 -8.48 3.63 -19.80
N ASN A 55 -8.50 4.80 -20.44
CA ASN A 55 -7.78 5.08 -21.70
C ASN A 55 -7.46 6.57 -21.71
N ALA A 56 -6.33 6.96 -21.12
CA ALA A 56 -5.97 8.36 -20.91
C ALA A 56 -4.48 8.59 -21.06
N GLU A 57 -4.11 9.78 -21.48
CA GLU A 57 -2.75 10.28 -21.38
C GLU A 57 -2.45 10.62 -19.92
N LEU A 58 -1.20 10.44 -19.50
CA LEU A 58 -0.73 10.71 -18.16
C LEU A 58 0.32 11.83 -18.20
N ASP A 59 0.26 12.74 -17.24
CA ASP A 59 1.30 13.73 -17.04
C ASP A 59 2.52 13.05 -16.38
N PRO A 60 3.68 12.96 -17.05
CA PRO A 60 4.87 12.34 -16.49
C PRO A 60 5.49 13.14 -15.35
N HIS A 61 4.99 14.34 -15.09
CA HIS A 61 5.50 15.24 -14.05
C HIS A 61 4.54 15.40 -12.87
N ASP A 62 3.38 14.74 -12.85
CA ASP A 62 2.39 14.85 -11.78
C ASP A 62 2.95 14.49 -10.40
N TYR A 63 3.97 13.61 -10.32
CA TYR A 63 4.66 13.27 -9.07
C TYR A 63 5.24 14.48 -8.33
N ARG A 64 5.50 15.60 -9.03
CA ARG A 64 5.99 16.84 -8.44
C ARG A 64 4.95 17.54 -7.55
N LEU A 65 3.69 17.16 -7.64
CA LEU A 65 2.64 17.63 -6.74
C LEU A 65 2.76 17.01 -5.33
N LEU A 66 3.55 15.94 -5.17
CA LEU A 66 3.93 15.43 -3.86
C LEU A 66 5.24 16.11 -3.43
N GLU A 67 5.29 16.54 -2.18
CA GLU A 67 6.50 17.04 -1.55
C GLU A 67 7.41 15.86 -1.16
N LEU A 68 8.21 15.39 -2.12
CA LEU A 68 9.07 14.22 -1.96
C LEU A 68 10.49 14.60 -1.62
N ASP A 69 11.06 13.99 -0.58
CA ASP A 69 12.49 14.13 -0.24
C ASP A 69 13.35 13.32 -1.21
N ALA A 70 12.85 12.18 -1.69
CA ALA A 70 13.51 11.40 -2.74
C ALA A 70 12.51 10.65 -3.61
N VAL A 71 12.83 10.54 -4.91
CA VAL A 71 12.02 9.80 -5.88
C VAL A 71 12.89 8.98 -6.83
N THR A 72 12.48 7.74 -7.06
CA THR A 72 13.00 6.89 -8.14
C THR A 72 11.92 6.71 -9.19
N LEU A 73 12.20 7.16 -10.42
CA LEU A 73 11.29 7.01 -11.56
C LEU A 73 11.72 5.81 -12.42
N CYS A 74 10.79 4.91 -12.67
CA CYS A 74 11.01 3.68 -13.42
C CYS A 74 10.30 3.77 -14.78
N PHE A 75 11.06 3.87 -15.86
CA PHE A 75 10.55 3.99 -17.24
C PHE A 75 10.39 2.65 -17.94
N THR A 76 11.01 1.60 -17.42
CA THR A 76 10.98 0.26 -17.99
C THR A 76 10.66 -0.77 -16.92
N VAL A 77 10.01 -1.84 -17.32
CA VAL A 77 9.76 -2.97 -16.42
C VAL A 77 11.05 -3.78 -16.29
N PRO A 78 11.56 -4.00 -15.07
CA PRO A 78 12.75 -4.82 -14.87
C PRO A 78 12.58 -6.23 -15.47
N PRO A 79 13.54 -6.73 -16.28
CA PRO A 79 13.38 -8.00 -17.00
C PRO A 79 13.07 -9.21 -16.12
N GLN A 80 13.60 -9.24 -14.89
CA GLN A 80 13.35 -10.31 -13.92
C GLN A 80 11.88 -10.48 -13.54
N LEU A 81 11.05 -9.43 -13.68
CA LEU A 81 9.62 -9.52 -13.39
C LEU A 81 8.88 -10.34 -14.43
N GLY A 82 9.42 -10.44 -15.66
CA GLY A 82 8.89 -11.32 -16.70
C GLY A 82 9.00 -12.80 -16.28
N GLY A 83 10.14 -13.23 -15.74
CA GLY A 83 10.31 -14.59 -15.21
C GLY A 83 9.31 -14.92 -14.11
N ILE A 84 9.11 -14.01 -13.13
CA ILE A 84 8.12 -14.20 -12.08
C ILE A 84 6.70 -14.31 -12.66
N LEU A 85 6.37 -13.52 -13.68
CA LEU A 85 5.06 -13.59 -14.34
C LEU A 85 4.85 -14.97 -14.98
N GLU A 86 5.82 -15.46 -15.72
CA GLU A 86 5.72 -16.79 -16.38
C GLU A 86 5.60 -17.92 -15.34
N ASP A 87 6.33 -17.85 -14.23
CA ASP A 87 6.25 -18.82 -13.14
C ASP A 87 4.87 -18.83 -12.46
N MET A 88 4.17 -17.70 -12.45
CA MET A 88 2.85 -17.59 -11.80
C MET A 88 1.68 -18.01 -12.72
N LYS A 89 1.81 -17.90 -14.04
CA LYS A 89 0.75 -18.23 -15.01
C LYS A 89 0.16 -19.64 -14.87
N PRO A 90 0.96 -20.71 -14.66
CA PRO A 90 0.45 -22.07 -14.50
C PRO A 90 -0.51 -22.25 -13.31
N HIS A 91 -0.48 -21.34 -12.34
CA HIS A 91 -1.35 -21.38 -11.16
C HIS A 91 -2.71 -20.69 -11.38
N GLY A 92 -2.94 -20.15 -12.58
CA GLY A 92 -4.20 -19.54 -13.02
C GLY A 92 -4.26 -18.03 -12.91
N ASP A 93 -5.25 -17.45 -13.56
CA ASP A 93 -5.55 -16.02 -13.56
C ASP A 93 -6.69 -15.70 -12.60
N ALA A 94 -6.37 -15.07 -11.46
CA ALA A 94 -7.37 -14.74 -10.44
C ALA A 94 -8.41 -13.69 -10.90
N TRP A 95 -8.16 -13.00 -12.00
CA TRP A 95 -8.99 -11.91 -12.54
C TRP A 95 -9.63 -12.21 -13.90
N ASN A 96 -9.28 -13.33 -14.54
CA ASN A 96 -9.76 -13.74 -15.86
C ASN A 96 -9.60 -12.63 -16.93
N ASN A 97 -8.40 -12.04 -17.02
CA ASN A 97 -8.14 -10.93 -17.91
C ASN A 97 -6.77 -11.03 -18.61
N ASP A 98 -6.45 -12.24 -19.06
CA ASP A 98 -5.22 -12.55 -19.79
C ASP A 98 -3.96 -12.12 -19.02
N PHE A 99 -3.95 -12.42 -17.72
CA PHE A 99 -2.85 -12.13 -16.80
C PHE A 99 -2.44 -10.64 -16.70
N SER A 100 -3.18 -9.72 -17.30
CA SER A 100 -2.85 -8.30 -17.25
C SER A 100 -2.87 -7.76 -15.81
N SER A 101 -3.84 -8.16 -14.99
CA SER A 101 -3.88 -7.81 -13.57
C SER A 101 -2.78 -8.49 -12.75
N LEU A 102 -2.38 -9.71 -13.10
CA LEU A 102 -1.24 -10.39 -12.47
C LEU A 102 0.06 -9.65 -12.77
N SER A 103 0.29 -9.27 -14.03
CA SER A 103 1.44 -8.46 -14.44
C SER A 103 1.51 -7.14 -13.67
N ASN A 104 0.38 -6.43 -13.56
CA ASN A 104 0.29 -5.18 -12.80
C ASN A 104 0.54 -5.39 -11.29
N LEU A 105 0.07 -6.51 -10.72
CA LEU A 105 0.36 -6.85 -9.33
C LEU A 105 1.87 -7.05 -9.10
N ILE A 106 2.54 -7.82 -9.94
CA ILE A 106 3.98 -8.07 -9.83
C ILE A 106 4.77 -6.76 -9.90
N ARG A 107 4.43 -5.87 -10.84
CA ARG A 107 5.03 -4.52 -10.93
C ARG A 107 4.77 -3.69 -9.67
N GLN A 108 3.53 -3.70 -9.17
CA GLN A 108 3.17 -2.98 -7.94
C GLN A 108 3.97 -3.49 -6.73
N LEU A 109 4.13 -4.80 -6.58
CA LEU A 109 4.90 -5.41 -5.51
C LEU A 109 6.40 -5.09 -5.60
N TYR A 110 6.94 -5.06 -6.81
CA TYR A 110 8.32 -4.60 -7.02
C TYR A 110 8.49 -3.13 -6.62
N SER A 111 7.60 -2.26 -7.05
CA SER A 111 7.63 -0.84 -6.71
C SER A 111 7.52 -0.62 -5.20
N LEU A 112 6.65 -1.37 -4.53
CA LEU A 112 6.51 -1.36 -3.08
C LEU A 112 7.81 -1.75 -2.37
N SER A 113 8.44 -2.85 -2.80
CA SER A 113 9.73 -3.29 -2.26
C SER A 113 10.84 -2.27 -2.52
N ALA A 114 10.85 -1.63 -3.69
CA ALA A 114 11.83 -0.60 -4.02
C ALA A 114 11.65 0.66 -3.15
N ALA A 115 10.43 1.12 -2.93
CA ALA A 115 10.16 2.24 -2.02
C ALA A 115 10.58 1.92 -0.57
N PHE A 116 10.35 0.69 -0.12
CA PHE A 116 10.80 0.24 1.20
C PHE A 116 12.33 0.25 1.33
N ARG A 117 13.07 -0.22 0.31
CA ARG A 117 14.53 -0.15 0.33
C ARG A 117 15.06 1.28 0.47
N MET A 118 14.38 2.27 -0.12
CA MET A 118 14.72 3.68 0.10
C MET A 118 14.50 4.08 1.57
N ALA A 119 13.39 3.64 2.17
CA ALA A 119 13.07 3.95 3.57
C ALA A 119 14.08 3.36 4.57
N GLN A 120 14.63 2.18 4.29
CA GLN A 120 15.60 1.52 5.18
C GLN A 120 16.84 2.37 5.48
N TRP A 121 17.27 3.25 4.57
CA TRP A 121 18.38 4.17 4.79
C TRP A 121 18.14 5.21 5.88
N HIS A 122 16.88 5.44 6.25
CA HIS A 122 16.47 6.42 7.26
C HIS A 122 16.21 5.79 8.64
N ASP A 123 16.25 4.45 8.74
CA ASP A 123 15.99 3.68 9.97
C ASP A 123 14.68 4.14 10.65
N PRO A 124 13.52 4.05 9.97
CA PRO A 124 12.27 4.56 10.49
C PRO A 124 11.65 3.62 11.54
N ASP A 125 11.06 4.22 12.58
CA ASP A 125 10.25 3.52 13.58
C ASP A 125 8.90 3.07 13.01
N ILE A 126 8.33 3.88 12.10
CA ILE A 126 7.05 3.63 11.43
C ILE A 126 7.23 3.86 9.91
N VAL A 127 6.73 2.93 9.11
CA VAL A 127 6.66 3.07 7.65
C VAL A 127 5.21 3.07 7.21
N LEU A 128 4.80 4.12 6.49
CA LEU A 128 3.51 4.18 5.79
C LEU A 128 3.73 3.80 4.33
N PHE A 129 2.97 2.83 3.85
CA PHE A 129 2.93 2.47 2.45
C PHE A 129 1.65 3.01 1.83
N CYS A 130 1.78 3.98 0.95
CA CYS A 130 0.68 4.75 0.39
C CYS A 130 0.67 4.66 -1.13
N ARG A 131 -0.53 4.61 -1.69
CA ARG A 131 -0.69 4.69 -3.15
C ARG A 131 -0.99 6.13 -3.55
N PRO A 132 -0.36 6.63 -4.63
CA PRO A 132 -0.58 7.99 -5.10
C PRO A 132 -1.96 8.19 -5.75
N ASP A 133 -2.65 7.09 -6.12
CA ASP A 133 -3.97 7.11 -6.75
C ASP A 133 -5.15 6.99 -5.75
N LEU A 134 -4.95 7.38 -4.48
CA LEU A 134 -5.98 7.38 -3.45
C LEU A 134 -6.29 8.80 -2.96
N ILE A 135 -7.59 9.13 -2.90
CA ILE A 135 -8.09 10.21 -2.06
C ILE A 135 -8.29 9.64 -0.64
N TYR A 136 -7.58 10.19 0.33
CA TYR A 136 -7.75 9.85 1.74
C TYR A 136 -8.83 10.74 2.33
N HIS A 137 -9.94 10.13 2.76
CA HIS A 137 -11.11 10.86 3.29
C HIS A 137 -10.91 11.27 4.74
N ASP A 138 -10.18 10.46 5.50
CA ASP A 138 -9.99 10.64 6.93
C ASP A 138 -8.49 10.81 7.24
N SER A 139 -8.18 11.62 8.26
CA SER A 139 -6.80 11.78 8.73
C SER A 139 -6.27 10.48 9.32
N LEU A 140 -4.99 10.16 9.03
CA LEU A 140 -4.29 9.04 9.65
C LEU A 140 -3.73 9.36 11.05
N GLU A 141 -3.97 10.57 11.57
CA GLU A 141 -3.49 10.98 12.89
C GLU A 141 -3.87 10.02 14.02
N PRO A 142 -5.14 9.55 14.16
CA PRO A 142 -5.51 8.63 15.23
C PRO A 142 -4.79 7.27 15.12
N VAL A 143 -4.50 6.82 13.89
CA VAL A 143 -3.77 5.56 13.66
C VAL A 143 -2.31 5.71 14.07
N LEU A 144 -1.69 6.83 13.71
CA LEU A 144 -0.31 7.15 14.10
C LEU A 144 -0.19 7.27 15.62
N GLU A 145 -1.13 7.94 16.27
CA GLU A 145 -1.20 8.08 17.73
C GLU A 145 -1.17 6.74 18.43
N ALA A 146 -2.01 5.82 17.98
CA ALA A 146 -2.06 4.46 18.52
C ALA A 146 -0.77 3.67 18.25
N LEU A 147 -0.21 3.78 17.02
CA LEU A 147 1.03 3.06 16.67
C LEU A 147 2.27 3.59 17.40
N VAL A 148 2.30 4.85 17.77
CA VAL A 148 3.40 5.44 18.57
C VAL A 148 3.52 4.73 19.94
N GLN A 149 2.40 4.33 20.52
CA GLN A 149 2.36 3.64 21.82
C GLN A 149 2.73 2.14 21.71
N GLU A 150 2.71 1.58 20.51
CA GLU A 150 3.05 0.19 20.30
C GLU A 150 4.58 -0.02 20.31
N THR A 151 5.00 -1.08 20.98
CA THR A 151 6.42 -1.48 21.05
C THR A 151 6.74 -2.70 20.20
N ARG A 152 5.71 -3.39 19.71
CA ARG A 152 5.83 -4.63 18.93
C ARG A 152 5.83 -4.32 17.44
N ASP A 153 6.52 -5.16 16.67
CA ASP A 153 6.33 -5.18 15.22
C ASP A 153 4.89 -5.56 14.88
N MET A 154 4.20 -4.71 14.09
CA MET A 154 2.82 -4.94 13.68
C MET A 154 2.45 -4.16 12.42
N VAL A 155 1.42 -4.62 11.72
CA VAL A 155 0.84 -3.92 10.57
C VAL A 155 -0.58 -3.48 10.89
N ALA A 156 -0.87 -2.21 10.69
CA ALA A 156 -2.20 -1.65 10.74
C ALA A 156 -2.76 -1.47 9.33
N LEU A 157 -3.98 -1.93 9.09
CA LEU A 157 -4.66 -2.01 7.79
C LEU A 157 -6.06 -1.41 7.87
N PRO A 158 -6.65 -0.89 6.77
CA PRO A 158 -8.05 -0.50 6.73
C PRO A 158 -8.98 -1.69 7.05
N ASP A 159 -10.07 -1.46 7.79
CA ASP A 159 -11.03 -2.50 8.20
C ASP A 159 -12.07 -2.88 7.11
N TRP A 160 -12.04 -2.22 6.00
CA TRP A 160 -12.92 -2.40 4.84
C TRP A 160 -12.20 -3.11 3.69
N HIS A 161 -12.97 -3.62 2.73
CA HIS A 161 -12.50 -4.20 1.49
C HIS A 161 -11.47 -5.35 1.64
N HIS A 162 -11.70 -6.23 2.61
CA HIS A 162 -10.93 -7.47 2.77
C HIS A 162 -11.47 -8.53 1.80
N TRP A 163 -10.88 -8.63 0.62
CA TRP A 163 -11.40 -9.47 -0.46
C TRP A 163 -10.92 -10.91 -0.38
N LYS A 164 -11.80 -11.88 -0.68
CA LYS A 164 -11.49 -13.32 -0.75
C LYS A 164 -10.72 -13.85 0.47
N THR A 165 -11.10 -13.44 1.66
CA THR A 165 -10.43 -13.78 2.93
C THR A 165 -9.00 -13.27 3.08
N GLY A 166 -8.56 -12.39 2.21
CA GLY A 166 -7.29 -11.68 2.30
C GLY A 166 -7.38 -10.42 3.17
N TYR A 167 -6.33 -9.64 3.20
CA TYR A 167 -6.25 -8.36 3.90
C TYR A 167 -6.25 -7.20 2.91
N ASN A 168 -6.87 -6.08 3.28
CA ASN A 168 -6.84 -4.87 2.47
C ASN A 168 -5.39 -4.42 2.25
N ASP A 169 -4.98 -4.23 1.00
CA ASP A 169 -3.63 -3.86 0.58
C ASP A 169 -3.54 -2.47 -0.07
N ARG A 170 -4.56 -1.63 0.15
CA ARG A 170 -4.62 -0.28 -0.41
C ARG A 170 -3.53 0.63 0.12
N PHE A 171 -3.37 0.60 1.43
CA PHE A 171 -2.34 1.30 2.18
C PHE A 171 -2.17 0.63 3.54
N ALA A 172 -1.05 0.87 4.18
CA ALA A 172 -0.74 0.28 5.48
C ALA A 172 0.19 1.17 6.29
N LEU A 173 0.11 1.04 7.60
CA LEU A 173 1.09 1.59 8.53
C LEU A 173 1.77 0.42 9.24
N CYS A 174 3.09 0.39 9.20
CA CYS A 174 3.90 -0.68 9.77
C CYS A 174 4.73 -0.11 10.92
N ARG A 175 4.54 -0.64 12.14
CA ARG A 175 5.40 -0.36 13.29
C ARG A 175 6.52 -1.37 13.31
N GLY A 176 7.77 -0.89 13.31
CA GLY A 176 8.98 -1.71 13.37
C GLY A 176 9.44 -2.33 12.05
N PRO A 177 10.74 -2.64 11.94
CA PRO A 177 11.37 -3.04 10.68
C PRO A 177 10.89 -4.38 10.15
N LYS A 178 10.59 -5.37 11.01
CA LYS A 178 10.11 -6.69 10.57
C LYS A 178 8.71 -6.60 9.95
N ALA A 179 7.84 -5.75 10.51
CA ALA A 179 6.51 -5.53 9.99
C ALA A 179 6.56 -4.84 8.62
N ALA A 180 7.37 -3.79 8.49
CA ALA A 180 7.58 -3.09 7.24
C ALA A 180 8.15 -4.03 6.16
N GLN A 181 9.14 -4.86 6.51
CA GLN A 181 9.71 -5.85 5.61
C GLN A 181 8.67 -6.89 5.16
N ALA A 182 7.92 -7.48 6.09
CA ALA A 182 6.91 -8.50 5.77
C ALA A 182 5.80 -7.94 4.84
N TYR A 183 5.42 -6.67 5.04
CA TYR A 183 4.47 -6.00 4.16
C TYR A 183 5.06 -5.69 2.79
N ALA A 184 6.24 -5.09 2.74
CA ALA A 184 6.80 -4.55 1.51
C ALA A 184 7.43 -5.61 0.60
N GLU A 185 8.08 -6.62 1.18
CA GLU A 185 8.84 -7.63 0.43
C GLU A 185 8.04 -8.90 0.10
N ARG A 186 6.71 -8.82 0.10
CA ARG A 186 5.86 -9.97 -0.21
C ARG A 186 5.98 -10.50 -1.64
N LEU A 187 6.64 -9.77 -2.55
CA LEU A 187 7.06 -10.31 -3.85
C LEU A 187 8.00 -11.52 -3.69
N ASN A 188 8.83 -11.54 -2.66
CA ASN A 188 9.80 -12.60 -2.41
C ASN A 188 9.15 -13.94 -1.98
N VAL A 189 7.87 -13.93 -1.59
CA VAL A 189 7.15 -15.12 -1.13
C VAL A 189 6.04 -15.60 -2.09
N VAL A 190 6.01 -15.09 -3.33
CA VAL A 190 4.97 -15.48 -4.31
C VAL A 190 5.05 -16.96 -4.68
N HIS A 191 6.26 -17.52 -4.84
CA HIS A 191 6.45 -18.93 -5.12
C HIS A 191 6.02 -19.82 -3.95
N ASP A 192 6.38 -19.44 -2.72
CA ASP A 192 5.93 -20.13 -1.51
C ASP A 192 4.40 -20.07 -1.36
N TYR A 193 3.80 -18.92 -1.70
CA TYR A 193 2.34 -18.78 -1.67
C TYR A 193 1.65 -19.77 -2.62
N VAL A 194 2.05 -19.82 -3.89
CA VAL A 194 1.39 -20.71 -4.87
C VAL A 194 1.67 -22.18 -4.57
N ALA A 195 2.86 -22.52 -4.08
CA ALA A 195 3.20 -23.88 -3.65
C ALA A 195 2.34 -24.31 -2.45
N ALA A 196 2.19 -23.46 -1.43
CA ALA A 196 1.42 -23.79 -0.23
C ALA A 196 -0.11 -23.75 -0.44
N LYS A 197 -0.61 -22.79 -1.20
CA LYS A 197 -2.06 -22.58 -1.35
C LYS A 197 -2.66 -23.26 -2.59
N ARG A 198 -1.84 -23.64 -3.57
CA ARG A 198 -2.25 -24.26 -4.86
C ARG A 198 -3.36 -23.46 -5.55
N LYS A 199 -3.23 -22.14 -5.57
CA LYS A 199 -4.23 -21.19 -6.09
C LYS A 199 -3.52 -20.06 -6.81
N ALA A 200 -4.23 -19.46 -7.79
CA ALA A 200 -3.80 -18.26 -8.47
C ALA A 200 -3.41 -17.15 -7.48
N LEU A 201 -2.33 -16.44 -7.81
CA LEU A 201 -1.84 -15.32 -7.01
C LEU A 201 -2.91 -14.23 -6.94
N HIS A 202 -3.13 -13.72 -5.73
CA HIS A 202 -4.10 -12.64 -5.46
C HIS A 202 -3.54 -11.72 -4.38
N SER A 203 -3.60 -10.43 -4.59
CA SER A 203 -2.91 -9.43 -3.78
C SER A 203 -3.23 -9.53 -2.28
N GLU A 204 -4.51 -9.45 -1.93
CA GLU A 204 -4.95 -9.43 -0.54
C GLU A 204 -4.70 -10.78 0.17
N ARG A 205 -4.80 -11.90 -0.56
CA ARG A 205 -4.46 -13.22 0.00
C ARG A 205 -2.95 -13.41 0.17
N LEU A 206 -2.15 -12.87 -0.75
CA LEU A 206 -0.70 -12.86 -0.61
C LEU A 206 -0.27 -12.04 0.61
N LEU A 207 -0.87 -10.86 0.83
CA LEU A 207 -0.57 -10.03 2.00
C LEU A 207 -0.83 -10.81 3.30
N ARG A 208 -2.01 -11.42 3.43
CA ARG A 208 -2.32 -12.26 4.58
C ARG A 208 -1.30 -13.39 4.77
N PHE A 209 -0.96 -14.11 3.70
CA PHE A 209 0.02 -15.20 3.74
C PHE A 209 1.40 -14.70 4.20
N ALA A 210 1.87 -13.57 3.67
CA ALA A 210 3.18 -13.00 4.02
C ALA A 210 3.25 -12.63 5.51
N LEU A 211 2.21 -11.97 6.05
CA LEU A 211 2.16 -11.60 7.47
C LEU A 211 2.05 -12.81 8.39
N GLU A 212 1.19 -13.80 8.06
CA GLU A 212 1.07 -15.05 8.82
C GLU A 212 2.40 -15.82 8.84
N ARG A 213 3.08 -15.93 7.68
CA ARG A 213 4.40 -16.58 7.57
C ARG A 213 5.47 -15.89 8.41
N ALA A 214 5.50 -14.57 8.40
CA ALA A 214 6.44 -13.78 9.18
C ALA A 214 6.05 -13.67 10.67
N LYS A 215 4.89 -14.19 11.07
CA LYS A 215 4.32 -14.08 12.41
C LYS A 215 4.14 -12.62 12.85
N ILE A 216 3.81 -11.75 11.92
CA ILE A 216 3.54 -10.34 12.17
C ILE A 216 2.05 -10.15 12.44
N PRO A 217 1.66 -9.63 13.59
CA PRO A 217 0.27 -9.34 13.90
C PRO A 217 -0.27 -8.24 12.99
N ALA A 218 -1.52 -8.41 12.54
CA ALA A 218 -2.26 -7.40 11.81
C ALA A 218 -3.41 -6.87 12.68
N MET A 219 -3.59 -5.56 12.68
CA MET A 219 -4.71 -4.85 13.30
C MET A 219 -5.42 -3.98 12.26
N VAL A 220 -6.62 -3.53 12.57
CA VAL A 220 -7.39 -2.70 11.64
C VAL A 220 -7.78 -1.34 12.22
N PHE A 221 -8.02 -0.40 11.32
CA PHE A 221 -8.51 0.94 11.60
C PHE A 221 -9.60 1.36 10.59
N PRO A 222 -10.49 2.31 10.94
CA PRO A 222 -11.65 2.64 10.10
C PRO A 222 -11.39 3.71 9.02
N GLN A 223 -10.20 4.33 8.96
CA GLN A 223 -9.91 5.41 8.00
C GLN A 223 -10.10 4.97 6.56
N ARG A 224 -10.79 5.82 5.78
CA ARG A 224 -11.27 5.53 4.44
C ARG A 224 -10.39 6.19 3.38
N ALA A 225 -10.26 5.52 2.24
CA ALA A 225 -9.67 6.08 1.04
C ALA A 225 -10.29 5.47 -0.22
N SER A 226 -10.51 6.28 -1.25
CA SER A 226 -11.07 5.86 -2.53
C SER A 226 -10.06 6.00 -3.65
N ARG A 227 -10.11 5.05 -4.60
CA ARG A 227 -9.25 5.13 -5.80
C ARG A 227 -9.74 6.24 -6.73
N VAL A 228 -8.75 6.89 -7.35
CA VAL A 228 -8.98 7.81 -8.46
C VAL A 228 -8.34 7.23 -9.70
N ARG A 229 -9.11 7.16 -10.78
CA ARG A 229 -8.63 6.70 -12.08
C ARG A 229 -7.96 7.84 -12.84
N ALA A 230 -7.23 7.49 -13.87
CA ALA A 230 -6.72 8.49 -14.82
C ALA A 230 -7.87 9.38 -15.30
N GLY A 231 -7.63 10.70 -15.40
CA GLY A 231 -8.66 11.69 -15.70
C GLY A 231 -9.52 12.13 -14.50
N GLY A 232 -9.15 11.74 -13.27
CA GLY A 232 -9.78 12.24 -12.03
C GLY A 232 -11.09 11.53 -11.63
N LEU A 233 -11.47 10.44 -12.30
CA LEU A 233 -12.69 9.71 -11.97
C LEU A 233 -12.56 8.99 -10.63
N LEU A 234 -13.36 9.40 -9.65
CA LEU A 234 -13.46 8.75 -8.35
C LEU A 234 -14.17 7.40 -8.48
N VAL A 235 -13.55 6.34 -7.94
CA VAL A 235 -14.18 5.02 -7.83
C VAL A 235 -15.00 4.98 -6.54
N GLU A 236 -16.28 4.67 -6.67
CA GLU A 236 -17.13 4.40 -5.51
C GLU A 236 -16.64 3.14 -4.80
N GLU A 237 -16.25 3.26 -3.52
CA GLU A 237 -15.75 2.17 -2.70
C GLU A 237 -16.76 1.77 -1.65
N ASP A 238 -16.87 0.47 -1.40
CA ASP A 238 -17.69 -0.05 -0.31
C ASP A 238 -16.86 -0.13 0.98
N PHE A 239 -17.11 0.78 1.91
CA PHE A 239 -16.41 0.85 3.19
C PHE A 239 -17.00 -0.04 4.27
N ARG A 240 -17.88 -0.98 3.92
CA ARG A 240 -18.42 -1.94 4.90
C ARG A 240 -17.32 -2.86 5.41
N LYS A 241 -17.36 -3.12 6.70
CA LYS A 241 -16.46 -4.05 7.37
C LYS A 241 -16.59 -5.46 6.78
N SER A 242 -15.46 -6.16 6.70
CA SER A 242 -15.48 -7.55 6.25
C SER A 242 -16.23 -8.44 7.24
N LYS A 243 -17.14 -9.27 6.71
CA LYS A 243 -17.82 -10.30 7.51
C LYS A 243 -16.97 -11.57 7.73
N THR A 244 -15.96 -11.77 6.88
CA THR A 244 -15.16 -13.01 6.84
C THR A 244 -13.77 -12.85 7.44
N THR A 245 -13.23 -11.64 7.45
CA THR A 245 -11.90 -11.34 8.01
C THR A 245 -12.08 -10.52 9.28
N ARG A 246 -11.85 -11.15 10.42
CA ARG A 246 -11.92 -10.49 11.72
C ARG A 246 -10.50 -10.27 12.25
N LEU A 247 -10.08 -9.01 12.27
CA LEU A 247 -8.83 -8.58 12.90
C LEU A 247 -9.16 -7.68 14.09
N PRO A 248 -8.32 -7.65 15.13
CA PRO A 248 -8.51 -6.73 16.24
C PRO A 248 -8.33 -5.28 15.77
N TYR A 249 -9.09 -4.36 16.38
CA TYR A 249 -8.91 -2.94 16.15
C TYR A 249 -7.67 -2.43 16.87
N LEU A 250 -6.93 -1.57 16.19
CA LEU A 250 -5.89 -0.76 16.80
C LEU A 250 -6.60 0.24 17.74
N GLN A 251 -6.32 0.14 19.04
CA GLN A 251 -6.88 1.02 20.04
C GLN A 251 -5.93 2.21 20.25
N ALA A 252 -6.45 3.42 20.06
CA ALA A 252 -5.77 4.58 20.63
C ALA A 252 -5.81 4.43 22.16
N SER A 253 -4.67 4.55 22.82
CA SER A 253 -4.64 4.64 24.28
C SER A 253 -5.52 5.83 24.68
N LEU A 254 -6.63 5.56 25.37
CA LEU A 254 -7.36 6.61 26.06
C LEU A 254 -6.37 7.16 27.08
N SER A 255 -5.73 8.29 26.77
CA SER A 255 -5.07 9.07 27.81
C SER A 255 -6.19 9.45 28.79
N GLU A 256 -6.18 8.84 29.97
CA GLU A 256 -6.99 9.32 31.07
C GLU A 256 -6.67 10.81 31.22
N ALA A 257 -7.65 11.63 30.90
CA ALA A 257 -7.60 13.04 31.24
C ALA A 257 -7.45 13.09 32.78
N PRO A 258 -6.50 13.85 33.34
CA PRO A 258 -6.40 13.97 34.77
C PRO A 258 -7.74 14.49 35.29
N ALA A 259 -8.37 13.74 36.20
CA ALA A 259 -9.56 14.16 36.90
C ALA A 259 -9.22 15.46 37.65
N THR A 260 -9.83 16.56 37.23
CA THR A 260 -9.79 17.86 37.91
C THR A 260 -10.70 17.84 39.14
#